data_6455f160dca13037b1f29b11de041338
#
_entry.id   6455f160dca13037b1f29b11de041338
#
_cell.length_a   1.000
_cell.length_b   1.000
_cell.length_c   1.000
_cell.angle_alpha   90.00
_cell.angle_beta   90.00
_cell.angle_gamma   90.00
#
_symmetry.space_group_name_H-M   'P 1'
#
loop_
_entity.id
_entity.type
_entity.pdbx_description
1 polymer ?
#
loop_
_entity_poly.entity_id
_entity_poly.type
_entity_poly.pdbx_seq_one_letter_code
_entity_poly.pdbx_strand_id
1 'polypeptide(L)'
;MKKIPGCHTFLASLIDVGKNFSSLCEIKTRSIINACGEKPDVARDTFLCIGPNIIPFGLNALNADTTKLDGLPYWGTEPCKCKVHEGELADFVAQGIKFDWVLAPDEWITYAETEEQQKQMLSLVSKIARKGFFTTVKDYKNMYANQRFFEEPFVLRTNTGDAITIRKREWDNQDRQAWDQHNYIIHNEELYICDVNRRRTMYFKQLAKFTSDLGATSFSVEKQQMYKPAFSKTFEYVVC
;
A
#
# COMPACT_ATOMS: atom_id res chain seq x y z
N MET A 1 -3.55 24.55 -14.65
CA MET A 1 -4.07 23.22 -14.30
C MET A 1 -3.46 22.20 -15.22
N LYS A 2 -2.71 21.24 -14.67
CA LYS A 2 -1.98 20.22 -15.44
C LYS A 2 -2.54 18.83 -15.11
N LYS A 3 -2.77 17.99 -16.13
CA LYS A 3 -3.11 16.58 -15.92
C LYS A 3 -1.85 15.75 -15.81
N ILE A 4 -1.81 14.83 -14.86
CA ILE A 4 -0.70 13.88 -14.67
C ILE A 4 -1.25 12.46 -14.52
N PRO A 5 -0.59 11.45 -15.11
CA PRO A 5 -1.11 10.09 -15.13
C PRO A 5 -1.07 9.39 -13.76
N GLY A 6 -0.18 9.80 -12.88
CA GLY A 6 0.00 9.10 -11.60
C GLY A 6 0.34 10.04 -10.46
N CYS A 7 -0.54 10.13 -9.46
CA CYS A 7 -0.31 10.90 -8.25
C CYS A 7 0.94 10.43 -7.49
N HIS A 8 1.10 9.13 -7.30
CA HIS A 8 2.22 8.57 -6.54
C HIS A 8 3.57 8.82 -7.20
N THR A 9 3.66 8.62 -8.51
CA THR A 9 4.90 8.87 -9.28
C THR A 9 5.28 10.34 -9.23
N PHE A 10 4.31 11.23 -9.40
CA PHE A 10 4.55 12.66 -9.32
C PHE A 10 5.00 13.10 -7.93
N LEU A 11 4.31 12.66 -6.87
CA LEU A 11 4.71 12.96 -5.49
C LEU A 11 6.10 12.39 -5.18
N ALA A 12 6.40 11.17 -5.64
CA ALA A 12 7.72 10.56 -5.44
C ALA A 12 8.83 11.40 -6.06
N SER A 13 8.59 12.03 -7.22
CA SER A 13 9.57 12.90 -7.87
C SER A 13 9.82 14.22 -7.14
N LEU A 14 8.89 14.64 -6.26
CA LEU A 14 9.01 15.89 -5.49
C LEU A 14 9.66 15.68 -4.12
N ILE A 15 9.64 14.46 -3.57
CA ILE A 15 10.12 14.20 -2.22
C ILE A 15 11.64 14.18 -2.19
N ASP A 16 12.22 15.05 -1.37
CA ASP A 16 13.59 14.86 -0.93
C ASP A 16 13.63 13.78 0.15
N VAL A 17 14.25 12.69 -0.20
CA VAL A 17 14.53 11.59 0.73
C VAL A 17 15.73 11.98 1.57
N GLY A 18 15.54 12.97 2.45
CA GLY A 18 16.57 13.38 3.41
C GLY A 18 16.98 12.23 4.34
N LYS A 19 18.06 12.44 5.08
CA LYS A 19 18.69 11.45 6.01
C LYS A 19 17.71 10.72 6.94
N ASN A 20 16.53 11.27 7.21
CA ASN A 20 15.52 10.69 8.08
C ASN A 20 14.59 9.69 7.36
N PHE A 21 14.61 9.63 6.03
CA PHE A 21 13.70 8.76 5.27
C PHE A 21 13.99 7.28 5.51
N SER A 22 15.27 6.90 5.48
CA SER A 22 15.66 5.51 5.74
C SER A 22 15.19 5.04 7.12
N SER A 23 15.36 5.88 8.14
CA SER A 23 14.88 5.59 9.50
C SER A 23 13.35 5.46 9.56
N LEU A 24 12.62 6.32 8.84
CA LEU A 24 11.15 6.24 8.77
C LEU A 24 10.69 4.94 8.08
N CYS A 25 11.35 4.58 6.99
CA CYS A 25 11.08 3.33 6.27
C CYS A 25 11.33 2.11 7.18
N GLU A 26 12.43 2.11 7.91
CA GLU A 26 12.76 1.05 8.85
C GLU A 26 11.72 0.94 9.97
N ILE A 27 11.35 2.06 10.60
CA ILE A 27 10.35 2.10 11.68
C ILE A 27 9.01 1.55 11.17
N LYS A 28 8.52 2.01 10.01
CA LYS A 28 7.27 1.53 9.43
C LYS A 28 7.35 0.04 9.13
N THR A 29 8.45 -0.43 8.56
CA THR A 29 8.65 -1.85 8.22
C THR A 29 8.66 -2.72 9.47
N ARG A 30 9.42 -2.33 10.51
CA ARG A 30 9.44 -3.05 11.78
C ARG A 30 8.07 -3.07 12.46
N SER A 31 7.32 -1.98 12.40
CA SER A 31 5.96 -1.91 12.93
C SER A 31 5.05 -2.94 12.25
N ILE A 32 5.10 -3.04 10.92
CA ILE A 32 4.32 -4.03 10.16
C ILE A 32 4.76 -5.45 10.53
N ILE A 33 6.06 -5.74 10.50
CA ILE A 33 6.59 -7.06 10.83
C ILE A 33 6.23 -7.49 12.26
N ASN A 34 6.26 -6.56 13.21
CA ASN A 34 5.92 -6.84 14.61
C ASN A 34 4.43 -7.04 14.85
N ALA A 35 3.58 -6.54 13.95
CA ALA A 35 2.14 -6.70 14.03
C ALA A 35 1.66 -8.14 13.74
N CYS A 36 2.54 -9.02 13.29
CA CYS A 36 2.19 -10.37 12.90
C CYS A 36 2.30 -11.38 14.01
N GLY A 37 1.34 -12.29 14.02
CA GLY A 37 1.32 -13.42 14.96
C GLY A 37 2.55 -14.30 14.78
N GLU A 38 2.88 -14.69 13.55
CA GLU A 38 4.14 -15.34 13.19
C GLU A 38 5.09 -14.28 12.64
N LYS A 39 6.23 -14.11 13.29
CA LYS A 39 7.17 -13.05 12.93
C LYS A 39 8.13 -13.50 11.83
N PRO A 40 8.25 -12.71 10.74
CA PRO A 40 9.28 -12.93 9.75
C PRO A 40 10.69 -12.87 10.34
N ASP A 41 11.53 -13.81 9.93
CA ASP A 41 12.98 -13.74 10.16
C ASP A 41 13.61 -12.91 9.04
N VAL A 42 13.83 -11.63 9.33
CA VAL A 42 14.32 -10.66 8.34
C VAL A 42 15.68 -11.06 7.75
N ALA A 43 16.49 -11.84 8.47
CA ALA A 43 17.81 -12.26 8.02
C ALA A 43 17.77 -13.50 7.10
N ARG A 44 16.70 -14.27 7.13
CA ARG A 44 16.63 -15.57 6.45
C ARG A 44 15.49 -15.67 5.44
N ASP A 45 14.40 -14.95 5.69
CA ASP A 45 13.21 -15.02 4.87
C ASP A 45 13.34 -14.15 3.61
N THR A 46 12.69 -14.60 2.56
CA THR A 46 12.57 -13.87 1.29
C THR A 46 11.27 -13.08 1.25
N PHE A 47 11.33 -11.87 0.75
CA PHE A 47 10.20 -10.94 0.73
C PHE A 47 9.84 -10.50 -0.69
N LEU A 48 8.55 -10.52 -1.02
CA LEU A 48 8.00 -9.83 -2.17
C LEU A 48 7.22 -8.60 -1.70
N CYS A 49 7.57 -7.43 -2.22
CA CYS A 49 6.84 -6.20 -1.97
C CYS A 49 5.96 -5.82 -3.16
N ILE A 50 4.69 -5.52 -2.91
CA ILE A 50 3.69 -5.15 -3.89
C ILE A 50 3.09 -3.81 -3.52
N GLY A 51 2.84 -2.96 -4.54
CA GLY A 51 2.22 -1.66 -4.36
C GLY A 51 3.20 -0.51 -4.09
N PRO A 52 2.73 0.73 -4.25
CA PRO A 52 3.55 1.92 -4.10
C PRO A 52 3.79 2.23 -2.62
N ASN A 53 4.80 1.64 -2.02
CA ASN A 53 5.08 1.79 -0.60
C ASN A 53 6.58 1.91 -0.30
N ILE A 54 6.89 2.29 0.93
CA ILE A 54 8.26 2.50 1.42
C ILE A 54 8.89 1.23 2.03
N ILE A 55 8.16 0.12 2.08
CA ILE A 55 8.62 -1.11 2.73
C ILE A 55 9.90 -1.68 2.10
N PRO A 56 10.09 -1.69 0.76
CA PRO A 56 11.33 -2.15 0.16
C PRO A 56 12.57 -1.44 0.71
N PHE A 57 12.48 -0.15 0.97
CA PHE A 57 13.59 0.62 1.56
C PHE A 57 13.85 0.22 3.02
N GLY A 58 12.80 0.00 3.81
CA GLY A 58 12.93 -0.47 5.18
C GLY A 58 13.51 -1.87 5.27
N LEU A 59 13.08 -2.80 4.41
CA LEU A 59 13.66 -4.14 4.31
C LEU A 59 15.12 -4.09 3.86
N ASN A 60 15.44 -3.21 2.90
CA ASN A 60 16.82 -3.00 2.47
C ASN A 60 17.71 -2.47 3.61
N ALA A 61 17.21 -1.56 4.44
CA ALA A 61 17.92 -1.08 5.63
C ALA A 61 18.16 -2.20 6.66
N LEU A 62 17.30 -3.22 6.67
CA LEU A 62 17.42 -4.43 7.50
C LEU A 62 18.22 -5.55 6.83
N ASN A 63 18.78 -5.32 5.64
CA ASN A 63 19.52 -6.30 4.82
C ASN A 63 18.70 -7.56 4.44
N ALA A 64 17.39 -7.43 4.30
CA ALA A 64 16.52 -8.54 3.91
C ALA A 64 16.62 -8.85 2.40
N ASP A 65 16.49 -10.12 2.03
CA ASP A 65 16.37 -10.53 0.62
C ASP A 65 14.99 -10.13 0.08
N THR A 66 14.96 -9.03 -0.65
CA THR A 66 13.74 -8.37 -1.08
C THR A 66 13.64 -8.31 -2.59
N THR A 67 12.50 -8.72 -3.13
CA THR A 67 12.08 -8.49 -4.52
C THR A 67 10.93 -7.48 -4.52
N LYS A 68 10.97 -6.55 -5.44
CA LYS A 68 9.93 -5.55 -5.68
C LYS A 68 9.29 -5.83 -7.03
N LEU A 69 7.96 -5.81 -7.09
CA LEU A 69 7.24 -5.86 -8.35
C LEU A 69 7.40 -4.51 -9.07
N ASP A 70 7.71 -4.52 -10.35
CA ASP A 70 7.89 -3.30 -11.14
C ASP A 70 6.57 -2.55 -11.35
N GLY A 71 6.66 -1.31 -11.86
CA GLY A 71 5.51 -0.41 -11.98
C GLY A 71 5.21 0.38 -10.70
N LEU A 72 5.97 0.16 -9.64
CA LEU A 72 5.85 0.92 -8.40
C LEU A 72 6.71 2.20 -8.46
N PRO A 73 6.15 3.37 -8.10
CA PRO A 73 6.94 4.58 -8.05
C PRO A 73 8.08 4.43 -7.05
N TYR A 74 9.28 4.82 -7.47
CA TYR A 74 10.39 4.98 -6.54
C TYR A 74 10.12 6.19 -5.65
N TRP A 75 10.16 5.97 -4.35
CA TRP A 75 10.20 7.05 -3.38
C TRP A 75 11.65 7.39 -3.14
N GLY A 76 12.11 8.50 -3.74
CA GLY A 76 13.42 9.05 -3.48
C GLY A 76 14.52 8.73 -4.49
N THR A 77 15.63 9.41 -4.32
CA THR A 77 16.83 9.35 -5.19
C THR A 77 17.79 8.22 -4.82
N GLU A 78 17.62 7.58 -3.66
CA GLU A 78 18.50 6.47 -3.26
C GLU A 78 18.02 5.16 -3.90
N PRO A 79 18.90 4.44 -4.60
CA PRO A 79 18.57 3.16 -5.18
C PRO A 79 18.30 2.14 -4.07
N CYS A 80 17.10 1.60 -4.02
CA CYS A 80 16.83 0.41 -3.23
C CYS A 80 17.62 -0.76 -3.82
N LYS A 81 18.41 -1.45 -3.01
CA LYS A 81 19.18 -2.64 -3.45
C LYS A 81 18.31 -3.89 -3.62
N CYS A 82 16.99 -3.73 -3.64
CA CYS A 82 16.09 -4.85 -3.88
C CYS A 82 16.12 -5.30 -5.34
N LYS A 83 15.88 -6.57 -5.56
CA LYS A 83 15.63 -7.12 -6.90
C LYS A 83 14.35 -6.51 -7.45
N VAL A 84 14.32 -6.16 -8.73
CA VAL A 84 13.12 -5.67 -9.41
C VAL A 84 12.66 -6.75 -10.39
N HIS A 85 11.38 -7.11 -10.30
CA HIS A 85 10.74 -7.99 -11.27
C HIS A 85 9.82 -7.14 -12.15
N GLU A 86 10.11 -7.12 -13.44
CA GLU A 86 9.27 -6.47 -14.44
C GLU A 86 8.19 -7.45 -14.89
N GLY A 87 6.93 -7.18 -14.52
CA GLY A 87 5.81 -8.05 -14.85
C GLY A 87 4.70 -8.04 -13.81
N GLU A 88 3.89 -9.09 -13.82
CA GLU A 88 2.72 -9.22 -12.96
C GLU A 88 2.88 -10.37 -11.94
N LEU A 89 2.00 -10.39 -10.93
CA LEU A 89 1.97 -11.48 -9.95
C LEU A 89 1.78 -12.86 -10.59
N ALA A 90 1.04 -12.92 -11.70
CA ALA A 90 0.81 -14.15 -12.44
C ALA A 90 2.10 -14.76 -13.00
N ASP A 91 3.10 -13.94 -13.30
CA ASP A 91 4.39 -14.41 -13.84
C ASP A 91 5.15 -15.25 -12.80
N PHE A 92 5.13 -14.85 -11.54
CA PHE A 92 5.72 -15.64 -10.46
C PHE A 92 5.03 -17.00 -10.32
N VAL A 93 3.70 -17.02 -10.43
CA VAL A 93 2.95 -18.29 -10.40
C VAL A 93 3.31 -19.18 -11.57
N ALA A 94 3.38 -18.62 -12.79
CA ALA A 94 3.74 -19.36 -13.99
C ALA A 94 5.16 -19.94 -13.94
N GLN A 95 6.09 -19.20 -13.31
CA GLN A 95 7.49 -19.60 -13.15
C GLN A 95 7.72 -20.46 -11.92
N GLY A 96 6.70 -20.70 -11.07
CA GLY A 96 6.84 -21.45 -9.83
C GLY A 96 7.68 -20.75 -8.75
N ILE A 97 7.89 -19.44 -8.89
CA ILE A 97 8.67 -18.64 -7.94
C ILE A 97 7.81 -18.37 -6.70
N LYS A 98 8.40 -18.55 -5.53
CA LYS A 98 7.76 -18.34 -4.23
C LYS A 98 8.65 -17.53 -3.31
N PHE A 99 7.99 -16.75 -2.44
CA PHE A 99 8.60 -15.97 -1.38
C PHE A 99 8.11 -16.48 -0.02
N ASP A 100 8.90 -16.28 1.04
CA ASP A 100 8.42 -16.61 2.38
C ASP A 100 7.29 -15.68 2.79
N TRP A 101 7.43 -14.40 2.50
CA TRP A 101 6.44 -13.37 2.84
C TRP A 101 6.09 -12.49 1.64
N VAL A 102 4.81 -12.16 1.52
CA VAL A 102 4.30 -11.17 0.56
C VAL A 102 3.77 -9.97 1.33
N LEU A 103 4.30 -8.79 1.04
CA LEU A 103 3.95 -7.55 1.70
C LEU A 103 3.25 -6.61 0.71
N ALA A 104 1.97 -6.35 0.94
CA ALA A 104 1.15 -5.48 0.11
C ALA A 104 0.41 -4.42 0.96
N PRO A 105 1.13 -3.52 1.64
CA PRO A 105 0.52 -2.46 2.45
C PRO A 105 -0.17 -1.41 1.57
N ASP A 106 -0.59 -0.32 2.24
CA ASP A 106 -1.17 0.88 1.62
C ASP A 106 -2.42 0.58 0.79
N GLU A 107 -3.26 -0.32 1.34
CA GLU A 107 -4.57 -0.66 0.78
C GLU A 107 -4.49 -1.29 -0.64
N TRP A 108 -3.39 -2.00 -0.95
CA TRP A 108 -3.18 -2.60 -2.27
C TRP A 108 -4.41 -3.36 -2.79
N ILE A 109 -5.08 -4.14 -1.94
CA ILE A 109 -6.25 -4.95 -2.33
C ILE A 109 -7.44 -4.10 -2.82
N THR A 110 -7.46 -2.82 -2.47
CA THR A 110 -8.54 -1.91 -2.88
C THR A 110 -8.39 -1.36 -4.30
N TYR A 111 -7.24 -1.59 -4.94
CA TYR A 111 -7.06 -1.24 -6.36
C TYR A 111 -7.86 -2.13 -7.32
N ALA A 112 -8.40 -3.23 -6.83
CA ALA A 112 -9.37 -4.04 -7.57
C ALA A 112 -10.71 -3.28 -7.70
N GLU A 113 -11.32 -3.36 -8.86
CA GLU A 113 -12.60 -2.72 -9.14
C GLU A 113 -13.79 -3.62 -8.77
N THR A 114 -13.58 -4.94 -8.79
CA THR A 114 -14.60 -5.95 -8.47
C THR A 114 -14.16 -6.89 -7.36
N GLU A 115 -15.13 -7.57 -6.74
CA GLU A 115 -14.85 -8.59 -5.73
C GLU A 115 -14.10 -9.80 -6.34
N GLU A 116 -14.41 -10.15 -7.56
CA GLU A 116 -13.74 -11.22 -8.29
C GLU A 116 -12.26 -10.91 -8.51
N GLN A 117 -11.94 -9.66 -8.87
CA GLN A 117 -10.56 -9.23 -8.98
C GLN A 117 -9.84 -9.27 -7.62
N GLN A 118 -10.50 -8.87 -6.52
CA GLN A 118 -9.93 -9.01 -5.18
C GLN A 118 -9.63 -10.47 -4.83
N LYS A 119 -10.56 -11.38 -5.11
CA LYS A 119 -10.35 -12.82 -4.92
C LYS A 119 -9.21 -13.37 -5.78
N GLN A 120 -9.13 -12.94 -7.04
CA GLN A 120 -8.05 -13.32 -7.94
C GLN A 120 -6.69 -12.84 -7.43
N MET A 121 -6.58 -11.59 -6.99
CA MET A 121 -5.36 -11.04 -6.40
C MET A 121 -4.91 -11.87 -5.20
N LEU A 122 -5.82 -12.19 -4.28
CA LEU A 122 -5.52 -13.02 -3.11
C LEU A 122 -5.15 -14.46 -3.49
N SER A 123 -5.80 -15.03 -4.50
CA SER A 123 -5.46 -16.37 -5.04
C SER A 123 -4.04 -16.40 -5.62
N LEU A 124 -3.61 -15.35 -6.31
CA LEU A 124 -2.23 -15.27 -6.80
C LEU A 124 -1.25 -15.18 -5.63
N VAL A 125 -1.53 -14.32 -4.65
CA VAL A 125 -0.69 -14.18 -3.45
C VAL A 125 -0.57 -15.50 -2.69
N SER A 126 -1.68 -16.25 -2.49
CA SER A 126 -1.65 -17.54 -1.77
C SER A 126 -0.79 -18.59 -2.47
N LYS A 127 -0.63 -18.51 -3.80
CA LYS A 127 0.20 -19.43 -4.58
C LYS A 127 1.69 -19.12 -4.47
N ILE A 128 2.05 -17.84 -4.22
CA ILE A 128 3.44 -17.38 -4.17
C ILE A 128 3.98 -17.19 -2.76
N ALA A 129 3.13 -16.97 -1.76
CA ALA A 129 3.52 -16.88 -0.35
C ALA A 129 3.67 -18.29 0.27
N ARG A 130 4.82 -18.54 0.95
CA ARG A 130 5.06 -19.81 1.65
C ARG A 130 4.61 -19.77 3.10
N LYS A 131 4.89 -18.67 3.80
CA LYS A 131 4.64 -18.48 5.23
C LYS A 131 3.49 -17.54 5.49
N GLY A 132 3.43 -16.40 4.79
CA GLY A 132 2.38 -15.44 5.05
C GLY A 132 2.30 -14.27 4.08
N PHE A 133 1.22 -13.55 4.25
CA PHE A 133 0.86 -12.39 3.48
C PHE A 133 0.43 -11.25 4.42
N PHE A 134 0.90 -10.07 4.09
CA PHE A 134 0.55 -8.85 4.81
C PHE A 134 -0.17 -7.88 3.93
N THR A 135 -1.24 -7.28 4.43
CA THR A 135 -1.86 -6.12 3.80
C THR A 135 -2.37 -5.15 4.86
N THR A 136 -2.70 -3.94 4.44
CA THR A 136 -3.39 -2.99 5.28
C THR A 136 -4.73 -2.63 4.66
N VAL A 137 -5.74 -2.45 5.50
CA VAL A 137 -7.07 -1.96 5.12
C VAL A 137 -7.51 -0.88 6.08
N LYS A 138 -8.26 0.10 5.57
CA LYS A 138 -8.84 1.16 6.40
C LYS A 138 -10.17 0.72 7.01
N ASP A 139 -10.62 1.45 8.01
CA ASP A 139 -11.95 1.30 8.57
C ASP A 139 -13.01 1.95 7.64
N TYR A 140 -13.23 1.31 6.50
CA TYR A 140 -14.16 1.81 5.48
C TYR A 140 -15.60 1.92 5.97
N LYS A 141 -16.00 1.07 6.92
CA LYS A 141 -17.34 1.14 7.49
C LYS A 141 -17.57 2.49 8.17
N ASN A 142 -16.63 2.92 9.00
CA ASN A 142 -16.71 4.22 9.65
C ASN A 142 -16.51 5.37 8.67
N MET A 143 -15.66 5.20 7.67
CA MET A 143 -15.45 6.22 6.63
C MET A 143 -16.73 6.47 5.84
N TYR A 144 -17.42 5.42 5.42
CA TYR A 144 -18.69 5.52 4.71
C TYR A 144 -19.80 6.08 5.60
N ALA A 145 -19.94 5.56 6.82
CA ALA A 145 -20.97 6.01 7.76
C ALA A 145 -20.85 7.51 8.09
N ASN A 146 -19.64 8.02 8.16
CA ASN A 146 -19.37 9.44 8.40
C ASN A 146 -19.36 10.29 7.12
N GLN A 147 -19.74 9.72 5.98
CA GLN A 147 -19.78 10.41 4.68
C GLN A 147 -18.49 11.19 4.39
N ARG A 148 -17.36 10.63 4.72
CA ARG A 148 -16.06 11.28 4.49
C ARG A 148 -15.69 11.23 3.00
N PHE A 149 -16.15 12.25 2.28
CA PHE A 149 -15.82 12.42 0.87
C PHE A 149 -14.40 12.95 0.65
N PHE A 150 -13.88 13.69 1.61
CA PHE A 150 -12.53 14.23 1.55
C PHE A 150 -11.65 13.61 2.64
N GLU A 151 -10.43 13.25 2.26
CA GLU A 151 -9.36 13.09 3.26
C GLU A 151 -8.85 14.48 3.66
N GLU A 152 -8.38 14.57 4.91
CA GLU A 152 -7.70 15.79 5.33
C GLU A 152 -6.51 16.05 4.40
N PRO A 153 -6.38 17.28 3.86
CA PRO A 153 -5.22 17.66 3.08
C PRO A 153 -3.95 17.41 3.88
N PHE A 154 -2.94 16.88 3.25
CA PHE A 154 -1.64 16.77 3.87
C PHE A 154 -0.59 17.56 3.08
N VAL A 155 0.31 18.19 3.83
CA VAL A 155 1.43 18.93 3.26
C VAL A 155 2.66 18.04 3.24
N LEU A 156 3.23 17.92 2.07
CA LEU A 156 4.50 17.24 1.85
C LEU A 156 5.57 18.28 1.61
N ARG A 157 6.59 18.30 2.43
CA ARG A 157 7.76 19.16 2.21
C ARG A 157 8.63 18.56 1.13
N THR A 158 8.96 19.38 0.14
CA THR A 158 9.83 18.99 -0.97
C THR A 158 11.00 19.96 -1.11
N ASN A 159 12.01 19.59 -1.91
CA ASN A 159 13.15 20.48 -2.18
C ASN A 159 12.78 21.75 -2.94
N THR A 160 11.67 21.72 -3.64
CA THR A 160 11.22 22.80 -4.53
C THR A 160 10.00 23.55 -3.99
N GLY A 161 9.65 23.36 -2.72
CA GLY A 161 8.50 23.97 -2.07
C GLY A 161 7.53 22.94 -1.51
N ASP A 162 6.51 23.38 -0.80
CA ASP A 162 5.51 22.47 -0.21
C ASP A 162 4.53 22.00 -1.27
N ALA A 163 4.18 20.71 -1.21
CA ALA A 163 3.11 20.12 -2.01
C ALA A 163 1.91 19.80 -1.10
N ILE A 164 0.74 20.34 -1.44
CA ILE A 164 -0.50 20.06 -0.72
C ILE A 164 -1.28 19.01 -1.51
N THR A 165 -1.56 17.89 -0.88
CA THR A 165 -2.34 16.79 -1.49
C THR A 165 -3.74 16.78 -0.93
N ILE A 166 -4.72 16.75 -1.84
CA ILE A 166 -6.15 16.66 -1.53
C ILE A 166 -6.69 15.40 -2.19
N ARG A 167 -7.36 14.55 -1.43
CA ARG A 167 -8.05 13.36 -1.94
C ARG A 167 -9.53 13.47 -1.72
N LYS A 168 -10.30 13.33 -2.81
CA LYS A 168 -11.75 13.23 -2.79
C LYS A 168 -12.17 11.81 -3.14
N ARG A 169 -13.20 11.30 -2.46
CA ARG A 169 -13.85 10.04 -2.79
C ARG A 169 -15.28 10.30 -3.22
N GLU A 170 -15.65 9.75 -4.33
CA GLU A 170 -17.05 9.69 -4.78
C GLU A 170 -17.53 8.26 -4.68
N TRP A 171 -18.34 7.99 -3.66
CA TRP A 171 -18.91 6.66 -3.44
C TRP A 171 -19.95 6.36 -4.50
N ASP A 172 -19.94 5.13 -4.98
CA ASP A 172 -20.94 4.65 -5.92
C ASP A 172 -22.29 4.51 -5.22
N ASN A 173 -23.33 5.05 -5.82
CA ASN A 173 -24.68 5.03 -5.26
C ASN A 173 -25.32 3.64 -5.36
N GLN A 174 -24.89 2.82 -6.32
CA GLN A 174 -25.41 1.46 -6.53
C GLN A 174 -24.56 0.41 -5.80
N ASP A 175 -23.24 0.59 -5.81
CA ASP A 175 -22.31 -0.26 -5.09
C ASP A 175 -21.59 0.51 -3.99
N ARG A 176 -22.15 0.48 -2.78
CA ARG A 176 -21.60 1.14 -1.59
C ARG A 176 -20.22 0.66 -1.16
N GLN A 177 -19.69 -0.36 -1.82
CA GLN A 177 -18.32 -0.84 -1.60
C GLN A 177 -17.32 -0.26 -2.60
N ALA A 178 -17.77 0.44 -3.63
CA ALA A 178 -16.92 1.04 -4.63
C ALA A 178 -16.91 2.58 -4.54
N TRP A 179 -15.80 3.18 -4.93
CA TRP A 179 -15.68 4.63 -5.04
C TRP A 179 -14.66 5.03 -6.11
N ASP A 180 -14.83 6.22 -6.63
CA ASP A 180 -13.84 6.87 -7.47
C ASP A 180 -12.96 7.79 -6.62
N GLN A 181 -11.65 7.59 -6.69
CA GLN A 181 -10.69 8.41 -5.97
C GLN A 181 -10.09 9.45 -6.90
N HIS A 182 -10.32 10.70 -6.55
CA HIS A 182 -9.74 11.85 -7.20
C HIS A 182 -8.59 12.39 -6.35
N ASN A 183 -7.45 12.62 -6.97
CA ASN A 183 -6.29 13.17 -6.29
C ASN A 183 -5.91 14.49 -6.94
N TYR A 184 -5.73 15.51 -6.10
CA TYR A 184 -5.30 16.83 -6.49
C TYR A 184 -4.01 17.17 -5.75
N ILE A 185 -3.06 17.79 -6.43
CA ILE A 185 -1.82 18.24 -5.84
C ILE A 185 -1.62 19.70 -6.19
N ILE A 186 -1.39 20.55 -5.18
CA ILE A 186 -1.01 21.94 -5.35
C ILE A 186 0.48 22.01 -5.02
N HIS A 187 1.29 22.46 -5.99
CA HIS A 187 2.73 22.63 -5.83
C HIS A 187 3.21 23.80 -6.66
N ASN A 188 3.97 24.72 -6.03
CA ASN A 188 4.46 25.94 -6.66
C ASN A 188 3.35 26.73 -7.38
N GLU A 189 2.23 26.97 -6.68
CA GLU A 189 1.06 27.71 -7.19
C GLU A 189 0.34 27.03 -8.37
N GLU A 190 0.78 25.85 -8.79
CA GLU A 190 0.14 25.07 -9.85
C GLU A 190 -0.75 23.96 -9.27
N LEU A 191 -1.91 23.75 -9.89
CA LEU A 191 -2.82 22.65 -9.59
C LEU A 191 -2.59 21.50 -10.58
N TYR A 192 -2.26 20.34 -10.04
CA TYR A 192 -2.15 19.07 -10.76
C TYR A 192 -3.34 18.19 -10.45
N ILE A 193 -3.94 17.60 -11.47
CA ILE A 193 -5.06 16.65 -11.37
C ILE A 193 -4.57 15.30 -11.85
N CYS A 194 -4.65 14.31 -10.98
CA CYS A 194 -4.33 12.94 -11.32
C CYS A 194 -5.53 12.24 -11.95
N ASP A 195 -5.26 11.19 -12.71
CA ASP A 195 -6.33 10.33 -13.21
C ASP A 195 -7.17 9.75 -12.08
N VAL A 196 -8.46 9.58 -12.35
CA VAL A 196 -9.41 8.99 -11.41
C VAL A 196 -9.12 7.50 -11.31
N ASN A 197 -9.04 7.01 -10.08
CA ASN A 197 -8.85 5.59 -9.81
C ASN A 197 -10.10 4.99 -9.19
N ARG A 198 -10.74 4.07 -9.91
CA ARG A 198 -11.80 3.24 -9.35
C ARG A 198 -11.20 2.31 -8.31
N ARG A 199 -11.87 2.20 -7.15
CA ARG A 199 -11.42 1.37 -6.03
C ARG A 199 -12.60 0.66 -5.40
N ARG A 200 -12.29 -0.44 -4.70
CA ARG A 200 -13.27 -1.21 -3.96
C ARG A 200 -12.81 -1.44 -2.52
N THR A 201 -13.72 -1.29 -1.56
CA THR A 201 -13.42 -1.58 -0.15
C THR A 201 -13.07 -3.05 0.04
N MET A 202 -12.23 -3.31 1.04
CA MET A 202 -12.01 -4.64 1.59
C MET A 202 -12.22 -4.56 3.10
N TYR A 203 -13.27 -5.19 3.62
CA TYR A 203 -13.46 -5.29 5.05
C TYR A 203 -12.63 -6.45 5.61
N PHE A 204 -12.10 -6.29 6.84
CA PHE A 204 -11.27 -7.33 7.43
C PHE A 204 -11.98 -8.68 7.58
N LYS A 205 -13.29 -8.70 7.86
CA LYS A 205 -14.09 -9.95 7.89
C LYS A 205 -14.20 -10.62 6.52
N GLN A 206 -14.30 -9.85 5.46
CA GLN A 206 -14.33 -10.34 4.08
C GLN A 206 -12.96 -10.87 3.69
N LEU A 207 -11.89 -10.16 4.05
CA LEU A 207 -10.52 -10.61 3.83
C LEU A 207 -10.23 -11.92 4.58
N ALA A 208 -10.63 -12.02 5.85
CA ALA A 208 -10.50 -13.24 6.65
C ALA A 208 -11.21 -14.44 5.99
N LYS A 209 -12.43 -14.21 5.49
CA LYS A 209 -13.16 -15.26 4.77
C LYS A 209 -12.44 -15.69 3.51
N PHE A 210 -12.01 -14.74 2.67
CA PHE A 210 -11.32 -15.07 1.41
C PHE A 210 -10.01 -15.81 1.65
N THR A 211 -9.22 -15.39 2.63
CA THR A 211 -7.97 -16.07 2.96
C THR A 211 -8.22 -17.47 3.55
N SER A 212 -9.25 -17.65 4.37
CA SER A 212 -9.66 -18.96 4.88
C SER A 212 -10.09 -19.89 3.73
N ASP A 213 -10.86 -19.38 2.76
CA ASP A 213 -11.28 -20.15 1.58
C ASP A 213 -10.07 -20.58 0.70
N LEU A 214 -8.94 -19.87 0.81
CA LEU A 214 -7.67 -20.18 0.15
C LEU A 214 -6.72 -21.07 0.98
N GLY A 215 -7.18 -21.53 2.16
CA GLY A 215 -6.44 -22.45 3.01
C GLY A 215 -5.53 -21.77 4.05
N ALA A 216 -5.71 -20.49 4.34
CA ALA A 216 -5.00 -19.84 5.44
C ALA A 216 -5.36 -20.50 6.78
N THR A 217 -4.34 -20.87 7.55
CA THR A 217 -4.48 -21.56 8.84
C THR A 217 -4.56 -20.59 10.03
N SER A 218 -4.12 -19.36 9.83
CA SER A 218 -4.18 -18.29 10.83
C SER A 218 -4.54 -16.96 10.16
N PHE A 219 -5.16 -16.08 10.94
CA PHE A 219 -5.51 -14.73 10.52
C PHE A 219 -5.44 -13.82 11.72
N SER A 220 -4.60 -12.81 11.66
CA SER A 220 -4.49 -11.81 12.71
C SER A 220 -4.80 -10.41 12.20
N VAL A 221 -5.39 -9.60 13.05
CA VAL A 221 -5.69 -8.20 12.75
C VAL A 221 -5.17 -7.34 13.88
N GLU A 222 -4.28 -6.43 13.56
CA GLU A 222 -3.84 -5.41 14.50
C GLU A 222 -4.33 -4.03 14.05
N LYS A 223 -4.99 -3.33 14.95
CA LYS A 223 -5.41 -1.95 14.73
C LYS A 223 -4.24 -1.03 15.00
N GLN A 224 -3.68 -0.44 13.96
CA GLN A 224 -2.61 0.54 14.08
C GLN A 224 -3.13 1.95 13.79
N GLN A 225 -2.66 2.90 14.59
CA GLN A 225 -2.80 4.30 14.25
C GLN A 225 -1.72 4.63 13.22
N MET A 226 -2.14 4.97 12.01
CA MET A 226 -1.18 5.48 11.02
C MET A 226 -0.53 6.75 11.53
N TYR A 227 0.79 6.82 11.37
CA TYR A 227 1.52 8.05 11.52
C TYR A 227 1.11 9.00 10.38
N LYS A 228 0.18 9.87 10.69
CA LYS A 228 -0.09 11.08 9.90
C LYS A 228 0.30 12.28 10.74
N PRO A 229 0.86 13.34 10.13
CA PRO A 229 1.15 14.55 10.87
C PRO A 229 -0.11 15.02 11.62
N ALA A 230 0.06 15.43 12.80
CA ALA A 230 -0.76 15.89 13.93
C ALA A 230 -2.31 15.98 13.85
N PHE A 231 -2.96 15.86 12.70
CA PHE A 231 -4.36 16.25 12.55
C PHE A 231 -5.33 15.16 12.08
N SER A 232 -4.88 13.94 11.79
CA SER A 232 -5.82 12.88 11.37
C SER A 232 -5.63 11.60 12.16
N LYS A 233 -6.70 11.21 12.88
CA LYS A 233 -6.83 9.88 13.49
C LYS A 233 -7.37 8.90 12.45
N THR A 234 -6.58 8.55 11.45
CA THR A 234 -6.92 7.47 10.55
C THR A 234 -6.36 6.17 11.11
N PHE A 235 -7.20 5.17 11.27
CA PHE A 235 -6.78 3.83 11.67
C PHE A 235 -6.64 2.96 10.43
N GLU A 236 -5.55 2.22 10.34
CA GLU A 236 -5.41 1.11 9.43
C GLU A 236 -5.37 -0.19 10.23
N TYR A 237 -5.88 -1.24 9.62
CA TYR A 237 -5.74 -2.59 10.13
C TYR A 237 -4.62 -3.27 9.35
N VAL A 238 -3.61 -3.76 10.06
CA VAL A 238 -2.63 -4.69 9.51
C VAL A 238 -3.25 -6.07 9.60
N VAL A 239 -3.29 -6.75 8.49
CA VAL A 239 -3.88 -8.07 8.37
C VAL A 239 -2.79 -9.02 7.88
N CYS A 240 -2.62 -10.10 8.60
CA CYS A 240 -1.61 -11.12 8.35
C CYS A 240 -2.26 -12.50 8.28
#